data_e44a42d3d078978820fefe7b545395bb
#
_entry.id   e44a42d3d078978820fefe7b545395bb
#
_cell.length_a   1.000
_cell.length_b   1.000
_cell.length_c   1.000
_cell.angle_alpha   90.00
_cell.angle_beta   90.00
_cell.angle_gamma   90.00
#
_symmetry.space_group_name_H-M   'P 1'
#
loop_
_entity.id
_entity.type
_entity.pdbx_description
1 polymer ?
#
loop_
_entity_poly.entity_id
_entity_poly.type
_entity_poly.pdbx_seq_one_letter_code
_entity_poly.pdbx_strand_id
1 'polypeptide(L)'
;MKGAFLVWLGAALAAVCAAIEFDLAAGPENGVGRRCLSQWLPKGTHTKVTAKALPGFPGQRINMEIHDDSPSTNQYGARKQMDEVTFRFDTQAHANVIVCFHNVLEPGYPVDGRALTIQFKMESGAMAEDLHRVQQEEKLKPMEMELRRLSMTLDDIQDELQYLKQREGALRDANEHMNARVKTFSLSSIVVLVGVAVYQVFYLRHFFQQKKLI
;
A
#
# COMPACT_ATOMS: atom_id res chain seq x y z
N MET A 1 38.44 6.77 -12.95
CA MET A 1 37.41 5.73 -12.90
C MET A 1 36.37 5.92 -11.79
N LYS A 2 36.58 6.73 -10.75
CA LYS A 2 35.59 6.98 -9.66
C LYS A 2 34.50 7.99 -10.05
N GLY A 3 34.70 8.89 -10.99
CA GLY A 3 33.69 9.88 -11.41
C GLY A 3 32.60 9.31 -12.31
N ALA A 4 32.91 8.32 -13.14
CA ALA A 4 31.90 7.70 -14.03
C ALA A 4 30.85 6.86 -13.27
N PHE A 5 31.23 6.27 -12.14
CA PHE A 5 30.35 5.47 -11.31
C PHE A 5 29.30 6.33 -10.57
N LEU A 6 29.67 7.53 -10.14
CA LEU A 6 28.78 8.48 -9.47
C LEU A 6 27.74 9.08 -10.43
N VAL A 7 28.13 9.32 -11.70
CA VAL A 7 27.20 9.81 -12.73
C VAL A 7 26.18 8.73 -13.12
N TRP A 8 26.59 7.46 -13.17
CA TRP A 8 25.68 6.34 -13.42
C TRP A 8 24.68 6.10 -12.26
N LEU A 9 25.16 6.27 -11.02
CA LEU A 9 24.28 6.15 -9.84
C LEU A 9 23.25 7.29 -9.79
N GLY A 10 23.63 8.51 -10.17
CA GLY A 10 22.73 9.67 -10.26
C GLY A 10 21.66 9.53 -11.36
N ALA A 11 22.02 8.94 -12.50
CA ALA A 11 21.09 8.70 -13.60
C ALA A 11 20.06 7.59 -13.27
N ALA A 12 20.45 6.61 -12.45
CA ALA A 12 19.53 5.56 -11.99
C ALA A 12 18.49 6.05 -10.98
N LEU A 13 18.80 7.10 -10.19
CA LEU A 13 17.83 7.68 -9.23
C LEU A 13 16.81 8.62 -9.89
N ALA A 14 17.07 9.14 -11.08
CA ALA A 14 16.16 10.03 -11.80
C ALA A 14 14.98 9.32 -12.48
N ALA A 15 14.95 8.00 -12.49
CA ALA A 15 13.93 7.20 -13.20
C ALA A 15 12.65 6.89 -12.37
N VAL A 16 12.45 7.49 -11.19
CA VAL A 16 11.41 7.05 -10.23
C VAL A 16 10.10 7.87 -10.27
N CYS A 17 9.89 8.72 -11.27
CA CYS A 17 8.60 9.41 -11.47
C CYS A 17 7.84 8.91 -12.71
N ALA A 18 7.85 7.60 -12.97
CA ALA A 18 7.07 7.02 -14.07
C ALA A 18 5.66 6.67 -13.60
N ALA A 19 4.67 7.00 -14.43
CA ALA A 19 3.33 6.43 -14.32
C ALA A 19 3.44 4.90 -14.30
N ILE A 20 2.62 4.25 -13.50
CA ILE A 20 2.57 2.78 -13.49
C ILE A 20 1.93 2.32 -14.79
N GLU A 21 2.66 1.55 -15.57
CA GLU A 21 2.12 0.90 -16.77
C GLU A 21 1.89 -0.59 -16.51
N PHE A 22 0.76 -1.10 -16.94
CA PHE A 22 0.46 -2.51 -16.85
C PHE A 22 -0.50 -2.96 -17.96
N ASP A 23 -0.35 -4.20 -18.34
CA ASP A 23 -1.21 -4.84 -19.33
C ASP A 23 -2.40 -5.51 -18.65
N LEU A 24 -3.59 -5.32 -19.22
CA LEU A 24 -4.83 -5.89 -18.75
C LEU A 24 -5.49 -6.69 -19.88
N ALA A 25 -5.49 -8.01 -19.70
CA ALA A 25 -6.12 -8.92 -20.68
C ALA A 25 -7.63 -8.68 -20.74
N ALA A 26 -8.19 -8.77 -21.94
CA ALA A 26 -9.63 -8.69 -22.12
C ALA A 26 -10.32 -9.96 -21.65
N GLY A 27 -11.44 -9.80 -20.94
CA GLY A 27 -12.23 -10.90 -20.43
C GLY A 27 -13.73 -10.63 -20.44
N PRO A 28 -14.56 -11.65 -20.17
CA PRO A 28 -15.99 -11.46 -20.00
C PRO A 28 -16.28 -10.58 -18.77
N GLU A 29 -17.42 -9.92 -18.76
CA GLU A 29 -17.82 -8.92 -17.75
C GLU A 29 -17.72 -9.42 -16.30
N ASN A 30 -17.81 -10.73 -16.07
CA ASN A 30 -17.78 -11.36 -14.74
C ASN A 30 -16.52 -12.18 -14.47
N GLY A 31 -15.43 -12.02 -15.21
CA GLY A 31 -14.29 -12.91 -15.17
C GLY A 31 -12.91 -12.25 -15.14
N VAL A 32 -11.98 -12.93 -15.79
CA VAL A 32 -10.57 -12.54 -15.96
C VAL A 32 -10.52 -11.20 -16.71
N GLY A 33 -9.77 -10.23 -16.24
CA GLY A 33 -9.67 -8.91 -16.85
C GLY A 33 -9.90 -7.78 -15.85
N ARG A 34 -9.88 -8.09 -14.55
CA ARG A 34 -9.94 -7.10 -13.47
C ARG A 34 -8.59 -6.97 -12.78
N ARG A 35 -8.12 -5.76 -12.62
CA ARG A 35 -6.94 -5.43 -11.83
C ARG A 35 -7.23 -4.24 -10.95
N CYS A 36 -6.97 -4.38 -9.66
CA CYS A 36 -7.15 -3.32 -8.68
C CYS A 36 -5.81 -2.92 -8.08
N LEU A 37 -5.61 -1.61 -7.92
CA LEU A 37 -4.48 -1.00 -7.24
C LEU A 37 -5.02 -0.30 -6.01
N SER A 38 -4.36 -0.43 -4.86
CA SER A 38 -4.80 0.19 -3.62
C SER A 38 -3.67 0.99 -2.99
N GLN A 39 -4.05 2.12 -2.39
CA GLN A 39 -3.15 2.96 -1.61
C GLN A 39 -3.89 3.43 -0.37
N TRP A 40 -3.23 3.30 0.79
CA TRP A 40 -3.77 3.84 2.03
C TRP A 40 -3.62 5.36 2.06
N LEU A 41 -4.72 6.05 2.41
CA LEU A 41 -4.77 7.50 2.50
C LEU A 41 -5.49 7.93 3.78
N PRO A 42 -5.01 8.98 4.47
CA PRO A 42 -5.72 9.58 5.59
C PRO A 42 -6.99 10.29 5.12
N LYS A 43 -7.93 10.50 6.03
CA LYS A 43 -9.15 11.27 5.78
C LYS A 43 -8.80 12.73 5.44
N GLY A 44 -9.51 13.29 4.46
CA GLY A 44 -9.34 14.69 4.03
C GLY A 44 -8.17 14.92 3.09
N THR A 45 -7.54 13.85 2.59
CA THR A 45 -6.45 13.99 1.61
C THR A 45 -7.00 14.28 0.21
N HIS A 46 -6.56 15.38 -0.37
CA HIS A 46 -6.83 15.69 -1.79
C HIS A 46 -6.13 14.67 -2.67
N THR A 47 -6.87 14.03 -3.54
CA THR A 47 -6.35 12.95 -4.38
C THR A 47 -6.75 13.18 -5.84
N LYS A 48 -5.75 13.04 -6.72
CA LYS A 48 -5.92 13.11 -8.17
C LYS A 48 -5.49 11.80 -8.79
N VAL A 49 -6.43 11.15 -9.46
CA VAL A 49 -6.22 9.90 -10.17
C VAL A 49 -6.32 10.15 -11.65
N THR A 50 -5.25 9.89 -12.38
CA THR A 50 -5.23 9.98 -13.86
C THR A 50 -4.98 8.60 -14.42
N ALA A 51 -5.84 8.19 -15.32
CA ALA A 51 -5.71 6.92 -16.03
C ALA A 51 -5.90 7.14 -17.53
N LYS A 52 -5.03 6.51 -18.31
CA LYS A 52 -5.06 6.56 -19.77
C LYS A 52 -4.94 5.15 -20.32
N ALA A 53 -5.90 4.76 -21.14
CA ALA A 53 -5.85 3.54 -21.91
C ALA A 53 -5.11 3.81 -23.22
N LEU A 54 -4.07 3.03 -23.52
CA LEU A 54 -3.40 3.11 -24.82
C LEU A 54 -4.30 2.49 -25.90
N PRO A 55 -4.17 2.91 -27.16
CA PRO A 55 -4.98 2.35 -28.24
C PRO A 55 -4.88 0.83 -28.29
N GLY A 56 -6.01 0.17 -28.16
CA GLY A 56 -6.13 -1.29 -28.18
C GLY A 56 -6.83 -1.82 -29.42
N PHE A 57 -7.28 -3.06 -29.35
CA PHE A 57 -8.01 -3.70 -30.42
C PHE A 57 -9.50 -3.30 -30.39
N PRO A 58 -10.18 -3.29 -31.55
CA PRO A 58 -11.60 -3.03 -31.61
C PRO A 58 -12.41 -3.98 -30.70
N GLY A 59 -13.42 -3.46 -30.02
CA GLY A 59 -14.29 -4.25 -29.13
C GLY A 59 -13.82 -4.38 -27.70
N GLN A 60 -12.69 -3.78 -27.32
CA GLN A 60 -12.25 -3.67 -25.91
C GLN A 60 -12.76 -2.38 -25.27
N ARG A 61 -13.32 -2.49 -24.07
CA ARG A 61 -13.78 -1.35 -23.26
C ARG A 61 -13.17 -1.41 -21.88
N ILE A 62 -12.52 -0.34 -21.48
CA ILE A 62 -11.97 -0.21 -20.12
C ILE A 62 -12.99 0.53 -19.25
N ASN A 63 -13.39 -0.12 -18.17
CA ASN A 63 -14.16 0.48 -17.10
C ASN A 63 -13.25 0.73 -15.90
N MET A 64 -13.41 1.86 -15.23
CA MET A 64 -12.69 2.22 -14.03
C MET A 64 -13.65 2.54 -12.90
N GLU A 65 -13.34 2.05 -11.69
CA GLU A 65 -14.10 2.30 -10.47
C GLU A 65 -13.14 2.67 -9.36
N ILE A 66 -13.51 3.67 -8.56
CA ILE A 66 -12.74 4.15 -7.40
C ILE A 66 -13.62 4.07 -6.17
N HIS A 67 -13.21 3.30 -5.18
CA HIS A 67 -13.89 3.17 -3.89
C HIS A 67 -12.87 2.98 -2.77
N ASP A 68 -13.32 3.05 -1.52
CA ASP A 68 -12.48 2.73 -0.37
C ASP A 68 -12.92 1.42 0.32
N ASP A 69 -12.07 0.90 1.20
CA ASP A 69 -12.35 -0.28 2.03
C ASP A 69 -12.92 0.09 3.41
N SER A 70 -13.39 1.33 3.59
CA SER A 70 -14.03 1.74 4.82
C SER A 70 -15.36 1.01 5.03
N PRO A 71 -15.87 0.90 6.28
CA PRO A 71 -17.17 0.30 6.56
C PRO A 71 -18.35 0.93 5.80
N SER A 72 -18.20 2.21 5.40
CA SER A 72 -19.18 2.94 4.60
C SER A 72 -19.05 2.71 3.10
N THR A 73 -17.94 2.10 2.66
CA THR A 73 -17.61 1.85 1.24
C THR A 73 -17.91 3.06 0.35
N ASN A 74 -17.16 4.14 0.58
CA ASN A 74 -17.39 5.38 -0.19
C ASN A 74 -16.94 5.19 -1.63
N GLN A 75 -17.79 5.55 -2.57
CA GLN A 75 -17.48 5.53 -4.00
C GLN A 75 -17.08 6.94 -4.44
N TYR A 76 -15.85 7.11 -4.91
CA TYR A 76 -15.30 8.39 -5.33
C TYR A 76 -15.48 8.65 -6.83
N GLY A 77 -15.62 7.61 -7.61
CA GLY A 77 -15.86 7.74 -9.04
C GLY A 77 -16.02 6.41 -9.75
N ALA A 78 -16.73 6.45 -10.87
CA ALA A 78 -16.81 5.34 -11.81
C ALA A 78 -16.90 5.89 -13.24
N ARG A 79 -16.19 5.25 -14.16
CA ARG A 79 -16.25 5.58 -15.58
C ARG A 79 -16.29 4.31 -16.41
N LYS A 80 -17.32 4.22 -17.21
CA LYS A 80 -17.43 3.16 -18.25
C LYS A 80 -16.83 3.68 -19.54
N GLN A 81 -16.13 2.81 -20.24
CA GLN A 81 -15.54 3.09 -21.56
C GLN A 81 -14.65 4.34 -21.51
N MET A 82 -13.50 4.22 -20.82
CA MET A 82 -12.54 5.31 -20.70
C MET A 82 -11.41 5.17 -21.71
N ASP A 83 -11.01 6.28 -22.32
CA ASP A 83 -9.75 6.43 -23.04
C ASP A 83 -8.73 7.17 -22.16
N GLU A 84 -9.11 8.35 -21.70
CA GLU A 84 -8.33 9.12 -20.75
C GLU A 84 -9.28 9.79 -19.73
N VAL A 85 -9.00 9.63 -18.45
CA VAL A 85 -9.83 10.19 -17.40
C VAL A 85 -9.00 10.68 -16.22
N THR A 86 -9.44 11.79 -15.65
CA THR A 86 -8.88 12.34 -14.41
C THR A 86 -10.01 12.54 -13.41
N PHE A 87 -9.88 11.88 -12.27
CA PHE A 87 -10.74 12.11 -11.10
C PHE A 87 -9.99 12.90 -10.04
N ARG A 88 -10.71 13.83 -9.40
CA ARG A 88 -10.23 14.57 -8.23
C ARG A 88 -11.27 14.43 -7.14
N PHE A 89 -10.84 14.03 -5.96
CA PHE A 89 -11.71 13.83 -4.80
C PHE A 89 -10.94 13.96 -3.50
N ASP A 90 -11.68 14.18 -2.42
CA ASP A 90 -11.15 14.19 -1.06
C ASP A 90 -11.55 12.89 -0.37
N THR A 91 -10.61 12.26 0.32
CA THR A 91 -10.88 11.03 1.06
C THR A 91 -11.82 11.30 2.23
N GLN A 92 -12.87 10.49 2.37
CA GLN A 92 -13.89 10.67 3.42
C GLN A 92 -13.56 9.90 4.71
N ALA A 93 -12.66 8.91 4.63
CA ALA A 93 -12.27 8.06 5.75
C ALA A 93 -10.77 7.75 5.70
N HIS A 94 -10.20 7.32 6.83
CA HIS A 94 -8.88 6.71 6.88
C HIS A 94 -8.98 5.28 6.34
N ALA A 95 -8.65 5.06 5.09
CA ALA A 95 -8.91 3.80 4.41
C ALA A 95 -7.96 3.57 3.22
N ASN A 96 -7.94 2.36 2.69
CA ASN A 96 -7.31 2.12 1.41
C ASN A 96 -8.25 2.56 0.29
N VAL A 97 -7.80 3.50 -0.53
CA VAL A 97 -8.48 3.85 -1.77
C VAL A 97 -8.10 2.81 -2.81
N ILE A 98 -9.09 2.16 -3.39
CA ILE A 98 -8.94 1.07 -4.34
C ILE A 98 -9.42 1.57 -5.70
N VAL A 99 -8.54 1.50 -6.68
CA VAL A 99 -8.83 1.81 -8.08
C VAL A 99 -8.84 0.52 -8.88
N CYS A 100 -9.99 0.12 -9.37
CA CYS A 100 -10.18 -1.09 -10.14
C CYS A 100 -10.39 -0.79 -11.62
N PHE A 101 -9.66 -1.52 -12.45
CA PHE A 101 -9.77 -1.48 -13.90
C PHE A 101 -10.37 -2.79 -14.41
N HIS A 102 -11.31 -2.70 -15.33
CA HIS A 102 -11.94 -3.83 -16.01
C HIS A 102 -11.79 -3.67 -17.50
N ASN A 103 -11.16 -4.63 -18.16
CA ASN A 103 -11.13 -4.72 -19.61
C ASN A 103 -12.23 -5.68 -20.08
N VAL A 104 -13.33 -5.13 -20.53
CA VAL A 104 -14.52 -5.86 -20.98
C VAL A 104 -14.50 -5.98 -22.48
N LEU A 105 -14.72 -7.19 -22.98
CA LEU A 105 -14.83 -7.46 -24.41
C LEU A 105 -16.30 -7.36 -24.84
N GLU A 106 -16.56 -6.65 -25.93
CA GLU A 106 -17.91 -6.56 -26.52
C GLU A 106 -18.38 -7.94 -27.01
N PRO A 107 -19.68 -8.22 -26.90
CA PRO A 107 -20.24 -9.45 -27.47
C PRO A 107 -19.93 -9.60 -28.95
N GLY A 108 -19.46 -10.75 -29.36
CA GLY A 108 -19.13 -11.05 -30.77
C GLY A 108 -17.63 -11.04 -31.09
N TYR A 109 -16.79 -10.58 -30.19
CA TYR A 109 -15.34 -10.68 -30.33
C TYR A 109 -14.76 -11.91 -29.63
N PRO A 110 -13.79 -12.61 -30.24
CA PRO A 110 -13.18 -13.80 -29.63
C PRO A 110 -12.33 -13.41 -28.42
N VAL A 111 -12.38 -14.25 -27.37
CA VAL A 111 -11.51 -14.13 -26.18
C VAL A 111 -10.16 -14.75 -26.54
N ASP A 112 -9.27 -13.98 -27.12
CA ASP A 112 -7.95 -14.41 -27.63
C ASP A 112 -6.78 -14.03 -26.73
N GLY A 113 -7.06 -13.54 -25.51
CA GLY A 113 -6.04 -13.14 -24.55
C GLY A 113 -5.32 -11.83 -24.85
N ARG A 114 -5.82 -11.05 -25.81
CA ARG A 114 -5.26 -9.72 -26.11
C ARG A 114 -5.35 -8.81 -24.90
N ALA A 115 -4.24 -8.17 -24.58
CA ALA A 115 -4.15 -7.22 -23.49
C ALA A 115 -4.14 -5.79 -24.01
N LEU A 116 -4.62 -4.87 -23.17
CA LEU A 116 -4.54 -3.43 -23.38
C LEU A 116 -3.70 -2.82 -22.27
N THR A 117 -2.77 -1.94 -22.65
CA THR A 117 -1.88 -1.27 -21.71
C THR A 117 -2.55 -0.05 -21.10
N ILE A 118 -2.54 0.05 -19.79
CA ILE A 118 -3.08 1.16 -19.02
C ILE A 118 -1.93 1.90 -18.36
N GLN A 119 -1.87 3.21 -18.57
CA GLN A 119 -1.02 4.13 -17.83
C GLN A 119 -1.83 4.71 -16.66
N PHE A 120 -1.34 4.50 -15.45
CA PHE A 120 -1.99 4.92 -14.23
C PHE A 120 -1.08 5.83 -13.41
N LYS A 121 -1.62 6.94 -12.92
CA LYS A 121 -0.94 7.87 -12.02
C LYS A 121 -1.89 8.29 -10.91
N MET A 122 -1.45 8.18 -9.68
CA MET A 122 -2.16 8.64 -8.50
C MET A 122 -1.28 9.65 -7.76
N GLU A 123 -1.80 10.83 -7.53
CA GLU A 123 -1.15 11.91 -6.82
C GLU A 123 -2.02 12.25 -5.60
N SER A 124 -1.42 12.37 -4.42
CA SER A 124 -2.11 12.67 -3.17
C SER A 124 -1.47 13.85 -2.44
N GLY A 125 -2.25 14.53 -1.62
CA GLY A 125 -1.81 15.69 -0.83
C GLY A 125 -1.42 16.89 -1.69
N ALA A 126 -0.36 17.58 -1.33
CA ALA A 126 0.12 18.77 -2.01
C ALA A 126 0.44 18.57 -3.51
N MET A 127 0.69 17.34 -3.94
CA MET A 127 0.94 17.04 -5.35
C MET A 127 -0.34 16.92 -6.18
N ALA A 128 -1.48 16.66 -5.54
CA ALA A 128 -2.79 16.56 -6.20
C ALA A 128 -3.41 17.94 -6.46
N GLU A 129 -2.96 18.96 -5.73
CA GLU A 129 -3.46 20.35 -5.84
C GLU A 129 -3.01 20.99 -7.15
N ASP A 130 -3.95 21.64 -7.83
CA ASP A 130 -3.68 22.33 -9.09
C ASP A 130 -3.17 23.75 -8.81
N LEU A 131 -1.90 23.86 -8.43
CA LEU A 131 -1.26 25.13 -8.04
C LEU A 131 -1.37 26.22 -9.11
N HIS A 132 -1.48 25.84 -10.40
CA HIS A 132 -1.69 26.82 -11.48
C HIS A 132 -3.05 27.51 -11.37
N ARG A 133 -4.10 26.79 -10.92
CA ARG A 133 -5.42 27.39 -10.71
C ARG A 133 -5.40 28.36 -9.54
N VAL A 134 -4.76 27.97 -8.45
CA VAL A 134 -4.59 28.83 -7.27
C VAL A 134 -3.79 30.10 -7.60
N GLN A 135 -2.74 29.97 -8.42
CA GLN A 135 -1.96 31.10 -8.89
C GLN A 135 -2.80 32.11 -9.70
N GLN A 136 -3.70 31.60 -10.56
CA GLN A 136 -4.56 32.47 -11.37
C GLN A 136 -5.65 33.16 -10.55
N GLU A 137 -6.24 32.46 -9.58
CA GLU A 137 -7.30 32.97 -8.72
C GLU A 137 -6.77 34.02 -7.70
N GLU A 138 -5.63 33.72 -7.06
CA GLU A 138 -5.07 34.55 -5.99
C GLU A 138 -3.97 35.52 -6.47
N LYS A 139 -3.60 35.51 -7.76
CA LYS A 139 -2.52 36.37 -8.35
C LYS A 139 -1.19 36.30 -7.58
N LEU A 140 -0.86 35.13 -7.04
CA LEU A 140 0.34 34.90 -6.26
C LEU A 140 1.61 35.02 -7.11
N LYS A 141 2.68 35.52 -6.50
CA LYS A 141 4.01 35.52 -7.13
C LYS A 141 4.58 34.12 -7.14
N PRO A 142 5.44 33.77 -8.10
CA PRO A 142 6.01 32.41 -8.21
C PRO A 142 6.65 31.91 -6.91
N MET A 143 7.32 32.81 -6.16
CA MET A 143 7.97 32.47 -4.90
C MET A 143 6.95 32.16 -3.76
N GLU A 144 5.84 32.85 -3.73
CA GLU A 144 4.77 32.62 -2.75
C GLU A 144 4.09 31.24 -3.00
N MET A 145 4.00 30.85 -4.24
CA MET A 145 3.47 29.54 -4.65
C MET A 145 4.36 28.38 -4.19
N GLU A 146 5.69 28.52 -4.34
CA GLU A 146 6.64 27.51 -3.84
C GLU A 146 6.61 27.42 -2.30
N LEU A 147 6.50 28.55 -1.60
CA LEU A 147 6.35 28.57 -0.14
C LEU A 147 5.05 27.89 0.30
N ARG A 148 3.93 28.13 -0.39
CA ARG A 148 2.65 27.48 -0.09
C ARG A 148 2.71 25.97 -0.32
N ARG A 149 3.32 25.56 -1.42
CA ARG A 149 3.56 24.14 -1.71
C ARG A 149 4.40 23.46 -0.61
N LEU A 150 5.45 24.14 -0.16
CA LEU A 150 6.29 23.64 0.92
C LEU A 150 5.52 23.54 2.24
N SER A 151 4.68 24.54 2.58
CA SER A 151 3.82 24.52 3.76
C SER A 151 2.85 23.33 3.72
N MET A 152 2.16 23.13 2.60
CA MET A 152 1.24 22.00 2.43
C MET A 152 1.95 20.64 2.58
N THR A 153 3.17 20.53 2.02
CA THR A 153 3.96 19.31 2.16
C THR A 153 4.39 19.05 3.61
N LEU A 154 4.69 20.13 4.37
CA LEU A 154 5.02 20.00 5.80
C LEU A 154 3.80 19.59 6.63
N ASP A 155 2.62 20.10 6.33
CA ASP A 155 1.37 19.72 6.99
C ASP A 155 1.05 18.23 6.71
N ASP A 156 1.15 17.78 5.45
CA ASP A 156 1.01 16.36 5.07
C ASP A 156 1.98 15.45 5.86
N ILE A 157 3.25 15.86 5.99
CA ILE A 157 4.26 15.11 6.74
C ILE A 157 3.91 15.06 8.24
N GLN A 158 3.40 16.14 8.82
CA GLN A 158 3.00 16.16 10.23
C GLN A 158 1.87 15.17 10.51
N ASP A 159 0.86 15.15 9.63
CA ASP A 159 -0.27 14.23 9.76
C ASP A 159 0.17 12.76 9.62
N GLU A 160 1.08 12.48 8.68
CA GLU A 160 1.64 11.15 8.50
C GLU A 160 2.49 10.70 9.71
N LEU A 161 3.29 11.60 10.27
CA LEU A 161 4.06 11.34 11.50
C LEU A 161 3.16 11.08 12.71
N GLN A 162 2.05 11.81 12.84
CA GLN A 162 1.09 11.59 13.92
C GLN A 162 0.41 10.22 13.80
N TYR A 163 0.04 9.83 12.59
CA TYR A 163 -0.50 8.50 12.30
C TYR A 163 0.52 7.39 12.61
N LEU A 164 1.77 7.54 12.16
CA LEU A 164 2.85 6.59 12.46
C LEU A 164 3.07 6.44 13.97
N LYS A 165 3.03 7.55 14.73
CA LYS A 165 3.15 7.54 16.19
C LYS A 165 2.02 6.76 16.87
N GLN A 166 0.78 6.90 16.39
CA GLN A 166 -0.35 6.10 16.90
C GLN A 166 -0.16 4.61 16.60
N ARG A 167 0.29 4.30 15.39
CA ARG A 167 0.56 2.92 14.97
C ARG A 167 1.73 2.29 15.73
N GLU A 168 2.78 3.09 16.01
CA GLU A 168 3.91 2.65 16.84
C GLU A 168 3.44 2.25 18.26
N GLY A 169 2.53 3.00 18.86
CA GLY A 169 1.92 2.65 20.14
C GLY A 169 1.29 1.26 20.12
N ALA A 170 0.46 0.99 19.12
CA ALA A 170 -0.20 -0.31 18.97
C ALA A 170 0.79 -1.46 18.74
N LEU A 171 1.85 -1.22 17.95
CA LEU A 171 2.92 -2.20 17.71
C LEU A 171 3.75 -2.46 18.98
N ARG A 172 4.00 -1.43 19.76
CA ARG A 172 4.71 -1.53 21.05
C ARG A 172 3.95 -2.38 22.05
N ASP A 173 2.63 -2.13 22.20
CA ASP A 173 1.76 -2.93 23.06
C ASP A 173 1.77 -4.40 22.64
N ALA A 174 1.65 -4.68 21.35
CA ALA A 174 1.74 -6.03 20.82
C ALA A 174 3.10 -6.68 21.12
N ASN A 175 4.20 -5.95 20.99
CA ASN A 175 5.54 -6.43 21.28
C ASN A 175 5.76 -6.71 22.79
N GLU A 176 5.24 -5.85 23.67
CA GLU A 176 5.28 -6.07 25.11
C GLU A 176 4.51 -7.31 25.52
N HIS A 177 3.33 -7.54 24.98
CA HIS A 177 2.55 -8.77 25.19
C HIS A 177 3.27 -10.03 24.69
N MET A 178 3.90 -9.96 23.53
CA MET A 178 4.70 -11.08 23.00
C MET A 178 5.91 -11.37 23.89
N ASN A 179 6.64 -10.34 24.32
CA ASN A 179 7.80 -10.48 25.19
C ASN A 179 7.42 -11.08 26.57
N ALA A 180 6.29 -10.65 27.16
CA ALA A 180 5.79 -11.23 28.41
C ALA A 180 5.48 -12.73 28.26
N ARG A 181 4.82 -13.14 27.16
CA ARG A 181 4.55 -14.56 26.89
C ARG A 181 5.81 -15.37 26.70
N VAL A 182 6.77 -14.88 25.94
CA VAL A 182 8.06 -15.56 25.71
C VAL A 182 8.81 -15.75 27.03
N LYS A 183 8.89 -14.73 27.89
CA LYS A 183 9.49 -14.84 29.23
C LYS A 183 8.82 -15.89 30.10
N THR A 184 7.48 -15.92 30.12
CA THR A 184 6.72 -16.89 30.91
C THR A 184 6.96 -18.31 30.41
N PHE A 185 6.94 -18.54 29.10
CA PHE A 185 7.24 -19.85 28.51
C PHE A 185 8.66 -20.30 28.77
N SER A 186 9.64 -19.41 28.64
CA SER A 186 11.06 -19.70 28.91
C SER A 186 11.28 -20.11 30.37
N LEU A 187 10.70 -19.34 31.30
CA LEU A 187 10.82 -19.67 32.74
C LEU A 187 10.16 -21.01 33.06
N SER A 188 8.97 -21.27 32.52
CA SER A 188 8.27 -22.56 32.69
C SER A 188 9.09 -23.73 32.15
N SER A 189 9.70 -23.58 30.98
CA SER A 189 10.54 -24.60 30.36
C SER A 189 11.76 -24.93 31.26
N ILE A 190 12.43 -23.92 31.82
CA ILE A 190 13.56 -24.12 32.71
C ILE A 190 13.13 -24.87 33.99
N VAL A 191 12.00 -24.51 34.59
CA VAL A 191 11.48 -25.19 35.78
C VAL A 191 11.21 -26.66 35.51
N VAL A 192 10.60 -26.98 34.37
CA VAL A 192 10.32 -28.36 33.97
C VAL A 192 11.62 -29.16 33.77
N LEU A 193 12.61 -28.57 33.07
CA LEU A 193 13.90 -29.24 32.86
C LEU A 193 14.62 -29.54 34.16
N VAL A 194 14.67 -28.56 35.07
CA VAL A 194 15.29 -28.77 36.42
C VAL A 194 14.52 -29.83 37.19
N GLY A 195 13.19 -29.80 37.17
CA GLY A 195 12.36 -30.81 37.83
C GLY A 195 12.62 -32.23 37.32
N VAL A 196 12.72 -32.41 36.01
CA VAL A 196 13.03 -33.72 35.38
C VAL A 196 14.44 -34.16 35.77
N ALA A 197 15.43 -33.26 35.74
CA ALA A 197 16.80 -33.59 36.14
C ALA A 197 16.89 -34.07 37.61
N VAL A 198 16.24 -33.35 38.52
CA VAL A 198 16.17 -33.73 39.94
C VAL A 198 15.46 -35.08 40.10
N TYR A 199 14.33 -35.28 39.44
CA TYR A 199 13.61 -36.55 39.46
C TYR A 199 14.49 -37.74 39.00
N GLN A 200 15.24 -37.56 37.91
CA GLN A 200 16.15 -38.61 37.40
C GLN A 200 17.24 -38.97 38.41
N VAL A 201 17.83 -37.97 39.07
CA VAL A 201 18.85 -38.25 40.10
C VAL A 201 18.27 -38.99 41.29
N PHE A 202 17.08 -38.61 41.78
CA PHE A 202 16.41 -39.34 42.88
C PHE A 202 16.02 -40.76 42.47
N TYR A 203 15.47 -40.92 41.26
CA TYR A 203 15.09 -42.24 40.74
C TYR A 203 16.28 -43.17 40.62
N LEU A 204 17.41 -42.69 40.09
CA LEU A 204 18.63 -43.48 39.97
C LEU A 204 19.20 -43.87 41.37
N ARG A 205 19.22 -42.95 42.30
CA ARG A 205 19.66 -43.25 43.68
C ARG A 205 18.79 -44.31 44.31
N HIS A 206 17.50 -44.19 44.24
CA HIS A 206 16.57 -45.20 44.78
C HIS A 206 16.72 -46.58 44.12
N PHE A 207 16.87 -46.59 42.78
CA PHE A 207 17.11 -47.83 42.03
C PHE A 207 18.40 -48.54 42.47
N PHE A 208 19.51 -47.80 42.62
CA PHE A 208 20.78 -48.40 43.06
C PHE A 208 20.74 -48.92 44.51
N GLN A 209 20.04 -48.18 45.38
CA GLN A 209 19.84 -48.65 46.78
C GLN A 209 19.02 -49.95 46.84
N GLN A 210 17.94 -50.08 46.01
CA GLN A 210 17.14 -51.31 45.98
C GLN A 210 17.95 -52.53 45.44
N LYS A 211 18.84 -52.29 44.51
CA LYS A 211 19.69 -53.35 43.92
C LYS A 211 20.93 -53.63 44.75
N LYS A 212 21.11 -53.02 45.92
CA LYS A 212 22.29 -53.23 46.83
C LYS A 212 23.63 -53.06 46.11
N LEU A 213 23.72 -52.16 45.12
CA LEU A 213 24.93 -51.89 44.37
C LEU A 213 25.77 -50.76 45.02
N ILE A 214 25.23 -50.07 46.03
CA ILE A 214 25.91 -49.13 46.91
C ILE A 214 25.38 -49.34 48.30
#